data_ce8834f0ec5e6be66ba23d1cde561a26
#
_entry.id   ce8834f0ec5e6be66ba23d1cde561a26
#
_cell.length_a   1.000
_cell.length_b   1.000
_cell.length_c   1.000
_cell.angle_alpha   90.00
_cell.angle_beta   90.00
_cell.angle_gamma   90.00
#
_symmetry.space_group_name_H-M   'P 1'
#
loop_
_entity.id
_entity.type
_entity.pdbx_description
1 polymer ?
#
loop_
_entity_poly.entity_id
_entity_poly.type
_entity_poly.pdbx_seq_one_letter_code
_entity_poly.pdbx_strand_id
1 'polypeptide(L)'
;MVASPDPGHLEEVRGTIATYLSALKVNDMARLRDLFDVKANVAHYHVKKDTVATNTLDEFIGVIQSLHAKFDNAEEIGEAMNVRLVKHLASVELDFCFVMGPNQLRGTDLFNLARQNGKWVIIHKSYWL
;
A
#
# COMPACT_ATOMS: atom_id res chain seq x y z
N MET A 1 -29.51 9.21 10.90
CA MET A 1 -28.54 10.25 10.53
C MET A 1 -27.17 9.63 10.40
N VAL A 2 -26.52 9.86 9.29
CA VAL A 2 -25.15 9.37 9.07
C VAL A 2 -24.19 10.43 9.60
N ALA A 3 -23.32 10.06 10.54
CA ALA A 3 -22.30 10.97 11.04
C ALA A 3 -21.28 11.27 9.94
N SER A 4 -20.80 12.50 9.86
CA SER A 4 -19.70 12.87 8.99
C SER A 4 -18.43 12.09 9.39
N PRO A 5 -17.56 11.73 8.44
CA PRO A 5 -16.29 11.10 8.77
C PRO A 5 -15.49 11.97 9.75
N ASP A 6 -14.87 11.33 10.72
CA ASP A 6 -13.98 12.02 11.65
C ASP A 6 -12.73 12.51 10.88
N PRO A 7 -12.44 13.84 10.86
CA PRO A 7 -11.25 14.35 10.20
C PRO A 7 -9.94 13.74 10.72
N GLY A 8 -9.90 13.39 12.01
CA GLY A 8 -8.75 12.70 12.60
C GLY A 8 -8.52 11.32 11.97
N HIS A 9 -9.59 10.59 11.65
CA HIS A 9 -9.49 9.30 10.99
C HIS A 9 -8.94 9.43 9.56
N LEU A 10 -9.32 10.46 8.82
CA LEU A 10 -8.75 10.72 7.50
C LEU A 10 -7.24 10.93 7.58
N GLU A 11 -6.79 11.76 8.52
CA GLU A 11 -5.35 12.01 8.72
C GLU A 11 -4.61 10.75 9.19
N GLU A 12 -5.23 9.94 10.05
CA GLU A 12 -4.65 8.67 10.48
C GLU A 12 -4.44 7.72 9.30
N VAL A 13 -5.44 7.58 8.43
CA VAL A 13 -5.35 6.72 7.25
C VAL A 13 -4.29 7.24 6.28
N ARG A 14 -4.27 8.54 6.01
CA ARG A 14 -3.24 9.17 5.18
C ARG A 14 -1.86 8.94 5.76
N GLY A 15 -1.71 9.05 7.08
CA GLY A 15 -0.47 8.78 7.80
C GLY A 15 -0.02 7.34 7.66
N THR A 16 -0.94 6.39 7.69
CA THR A 16 -0.63 4.97 7.48
C THR A 16 -0.05 4.75 6.07
N ILE A 17 -0.65 5.35 5.05
CA ILE A 17 -0.16 5.23 3.67
C ILE A 17 1.18 5.95 3.51
N ALA A 18 1.37 7.12 4.12
CA ALA A 18 2.65 7.82 4.09
C ALA A 18 3.77 6.97 4.73
N THR A 19 3.47 6.30 5.84
CA THR A 19 4.41 5.38 6.50
C THR A 19 4.71 4.18 5.60
N TYR A 20 3.71 3.65 4.91
CA TYR A 20 3.89 2.58 3.92
C TYR A 20 4.90 2.99 2.84
N LEU A 21 4.72 4.15 2.23
CA LEU A 21 5.62 4.65 1.19
C LEU A 21 7.04 4.86 1.72
N SER A 22 7.18 5.41 2.92
CA SER A 22 8.47 5.62 3.57
C SER A 22 9.18 4.29 3.87
N ALA A 23 8.45 3.31 4.39
CA ALA A 23 9.02 1.99 4.70
C ALA A 23 9.51 1.27 3.44
N LEU A 24 8.78 1.38 2.33
CA LEU A 24 9.21 0.85 1.04
C LEU A 24 10.51 1.49 0.59
N LYS A 25 10.59 2.81 0.66
CA LYS A 25 11.75 3.57 0.18
C LYS A 25 13.03 3.19 0.92
N VAL A 26 12.97 3.06 2.25
CA VAL A 26 14.14 2.78 3.08
C VAL A 26 14.35 1.30 3.35
N ASN A 27 13.55 0.42 2.74
CA ASN A 27 13.62 -1.03 2.90
C ASN A 27 13.44 -1.47 4.37
N ASP A 28 12.58 -0.79 5.09
CA ASP A 28 12.25 -1.14 6.47
C ASP A 28 11.07 -2.12 6.49
N MET A 29 11.37 -3.39 6.31
CA MET A 29 10.33 -4.42 6.16
C MET A 29 9.64 -4.76 7.47
N ALA A 30 10.28 -4.57 8.62
CA ALA A 30 9.64 -4.75 9.91
C ALA A 30 8.54 -3.69 10.11
N ARG A 31 8.83 -2.44 9.76
CA ARG A 31 7.87 -1.34 9.83
C ARG A 31 6.74 -1.53 8.80
N LEU A 32 7.07 -1.98 7.59
CA LEU A 32 6.08 -2.27 6.57
C LEU A 32 5.11 -3.36 7.05
N ARG A 33 5.64 -4.45 7.57
CA ARG A 33 4.84 -5.57 8.09
C ARG A 33 3.86 -5.12 9.18
N ASP A 34 4.29 -4.20 10.03
CA ASP A 34 3.49 -3.70 11.15
C ASP A 34 2.26 -2.87 10.71
N LEU A 35 2.24 -2.41 9.46
CA LEU A 35 1.11 -1.67 8.89
C LEU A 35 0.01 -2.59 8.36
N PHE A 36 0.30 -3.88 8.20
CA PHE A 36 -0.64 -4.85 7.62
C PHE A 36 -1.20 -5.77 8.69
N ASP A 37 -2.44 -6.21 8.47
CA ASP A 37 -2.95 -7.37 9.21
C ASP A 37 -2.12 -8.59 8.83
N VAL A 38 -1.91 -9.51 9.78
CA VAL A 38 -1.09 -10.70 9.57
C VAL A 38 -1.62 -11.59 8.44
N LYS A 39 -2.93 -11.55 8.18
CA LYS A 39 -3.59 -12.33 7.12
C LYS A 39 -3.81 -11.53 5.83
N ALA A 40 -3.28 -10.32 5.75
CA ALA A 40 -3.43 -9.49 4.56
C ALA A 40 -2.81 -10.17 3.34
N ASN A 41 -3.41 -9.93 2.19
CA ASN A 41 -2.86 -10.37 0.92
C ASN A 41 -2.70 -9.20 -0.05
N VAL A 42 -1.88 -9.40 -1.07
CA VAL A 42 -1.59 -8.41 -2.10
C VAL A 42 -1.85 -9.03 -3.47
N ALA A 43 -2.79 -8.47 -4.20
CA ALA A 43 -3.11 -8.91 -5.56
C ALA A 43 -2.49 -7.95 -6.58
N HIS A 44 -2.01 -8.49 -7.67
CA HIS A 44 -1.36 -7.72 -8.73
C HIS A 44 -1.94 -8.10 -10.08
N TYR A 45 -2.43 -7.10 -10.82
CA TYR A 45 -2.77 -7.26 -12.23
C TYR A 45 -1.61 -6.81 -13.10
N HIS A 46 -1.08 -7.71 -13.91
CA HIS A 46 0.02 -7.42 -14.83
C HIS A 46 -0.56 -7.07 -16.20
N VAL A 47 -0.45 -5.81 -16.59
CA VAL A 47 -1.11 -5.29 -17.80
C VAL A 47 -0.65 -6.02 -19.07
N LYS A 48 0.65 -6.17 -19.28
CA LYS A 48 1.18 -6.79 -20.50
C LYS A 48 0.80 -8.26 -20.65
N LYS A 49 0.77 -9.00 -19.55
CA LYS A 49 0.47 -10.44 -19.55
C LYS A 49 -1.01 -10.74 -19.40
N ASP A 50 -1.81 -9.74 -19.02
CA ASP A 50 -3.23 -9.91 -18.71
C ASP A 50 -3.44 -11.05 -17.71
N THR A 51 -2.69 -11.01 -16.62
CA THR A 51 -2.73 -12.02 -15.56
C THR A 51 -2.88 -11.38 -14.19
N VAL A 52 -3.47 -12.14 -13.27
CA VAL A 52 -3.58 -11.78 -11.86
C VAL A 52 -2.71 -12.72 -11.05
N ALA A 53 -1.91 -12.15 -10.15
CA ALA A 53 -1.18 -12.90 -9.14
C ALA A 53 -1.63 -12.43 -7.76
N THR A 54 -1.73 -13.35 -6.81
CA THR A 54 -2.05 -13.02 -5.43
C THR A 54 -0.93 -13.54 -4.54
N ASN A 55 -0.41 -12.67 -3.70
CA ASN A 55 0.69 -12.96 -2.80
C ASN A 55 0.25 -12.83 -1.35
N THR A 56 0.84 -13.66 -0.49
CA THR A 56 0.79 -13.44 0.95
C THR A 56 1.61 -12.18 1.28
N LEU A 57 1.45 -11.66 2.49
CA LEU A 57 2.28 -10.55 2.95
C LEU A 57 3.78 -10.90 2.91
N ASP A 58 4.14 -12.11 3.31
CA ASP A 58 5.54 -12.56 3.27
C ASP A 58 6.10 -12.60 1.85
N GLU A 59 5.31 -13.08 0.90
CA GLU A 59 5.70 -13.09 -0.51
C GLU A 59 5.88 -11.68 -1.06
N PHE A 60 4.97 -10.76 -0.72
CA PHE A 60 5.06 -9.36 -1.12
C PHE A 60 6.32 -8.71 -0.55
N ILE A 61 6.61 -8.92 0.73
CA ILE A 61 7.83 -8.41 1.36
C ILE A 61 9.08 -8.96 0.66
N GLY A 62 9.07 -10.24 0.29
CA GLY A 62 10.16 -10.85 -0.47
C GLY A 62 10.39 -10.19 -1.82
N VAL A 63 9.32 -9.80 -2.52
CA VAL A 63 9.41 -9.04 -3.78
C VAL A 63 10.09 -7.70 -3.56
N ILE A 64 9.68 -6.95 -2.52
CA ILE A 64 10.28 -5.64 -2.21
C ILE A 64 11.76 -5.78 -1.87
N GLN A 65 12.12 -6.77 -1.06
CA GLN A 65 13.52 -7.03 -0.71
C GLN A 65 14.36 -7.36 -1.94
N SER A 66 13.79 -8.14 -2.87
CA SER A 66 14.47 -8.47 -4.13
C SER A 66 14.72 -7.24 -4.99
N LEU A 67 13.77 -6.30 -5.03
CA LEU A 67 13.95 -5.04 -5.76
C LEU A 67 15.07 -4.20 -5.16
N HIS A 68 15.15 -4.10 -3.84
CA HIS A 68 16.21 -3.37 -3.17
C HIS A 68 17.60 -4.03 -3.33
N ALA A 69 17.63 -5.35 -3.46
CA ALA A 69 18.88 -6.07 -3.73
C ALA A 69 19.36 -5.86 -5.17
N LYS A 70 18.43 -5.64 -6.11
CA LYS A 70 18.73 -5.52 -7.55
C LYS A 70 19.01 -4.08 -7.97
N PHE A 71 18.38 -3.09 -7.37
CA PHE A 71 18.48 -1.68 -7.76
C PHE A 71 19.00 -0.84 -6.59
N ASP A 72 19.82 0.16 -6.90
CA ASP A 72 20.32 1.12 -5.89
C ASP A 72 19.20 1.94 -5.27
N ASN A 73 18.17 2.22 -6.06
CA ASN A 73 16.94 2.83 -5.55
C ASN A 73 15.73 2.02 -6.02
N ALA A 74 14.80 1.82 -5.11
CA ALA A 74 13.48 1.24 -5.40
C ALA A 74 12.50 1.95 -4.49
N GLU A 75 11.61 2.78 -5.06
CA GLU A 75 10.63 3.50 -4.27
C GLU A 75 9.33 3.70 -5.03
N GLU A 76 8.25 3.72 -4.29
CA GLU A 76 6.95 4.09 -4.78
C GLU A 76 6.69 5.54 -4.39
N ILE A 77 6.47 6.41 -5.37
CA ILE A 77 6.19 7.83 -5.16
C ILE A 77 4.70 8.04 -5.38
N GLY A 78 3.99 8.44 -4.31
CA GLY A 78 2.57 8.75 -4.41
C GLY A 78 2.35 10.05 -5.16
N GLU A 79 1.43 10.06 -6.13
CA GLU A 79 1.10 11.22 -6.94
C GLU A 79 -0.26 11.82 -6.60
N ALA A 80 -1.26 10.98 -6.34
CA ALA A 80 -2.59 11.41 -5.95
C ALA A 80 -3.23 10.37 -5.05
N MET A 81 -3.91 10.80 -3.99
CA MET A 81 -4.52 9.91 -3.01
C MET A 81 -5.97 10.32 -2.76
N ASN A 82 -6.89 9.37 -2.90
CA ASN A 82 -8.28 9.51 -2.52
C ASN A 82 -8.60 8.53 -1.39
N VAL A 83 -9.16 9.04 -0.29
CA VAL A 83 -9.52 8.25 0.88
C VAL A 83 -11.03 8.31 1.09
N ARG A 84 -11.64 7.16 1.27
CA ARG A 84 -13.04 7.03 1.64
C ARG A 84 -13.16 6.31 2.97
N LEU A 85 -13.84 6.93 3.93
CA LEU A 85 -14.10 6.32 5.23
C LEU A 85 -15.52 5.77 5.27
N VAL A 86 -15.66 4.55 5.78
CA VAL A 86 -16.97 3.92 6.04
C VAL A 86 -16.89 3.30 7.43
N LYS A 87 -17.22 4.06 8.46
CA LYS A 87 -17.11 3.64 9.87
C LYS A 87 -15.69 3.19 10.21
N HIS A 88 -15.50 1.92 10.56
CA HIS A 88 -14.19 1.34 10.89
C HIS A 88 -13.43 0.80 9.68
N LEU A 89 -13.91 1.10 8.47
CA LEU A 89 -13.26 0.71 7.23
C LEU A 89 -12.83 1.94 6.44
N ALA A 90 -11.76 1.79 5.70
CA ALA A 90 -11.30 2.81 4.76
C ALA A 90 -10.89 2.15 3.45
N SER A 91 -11.14 2.84 2.34
CA SER A 91 -10.55 2.50 1.07
C SER A 91 -9.67 3.64 0.60
N VAL A 92 -8.51 3.31 0.02
CA VAL A 92 -7.56 4.30 -0.48
C VAL A 92 -7.22 3.96 -1.91
N GLU A 93 -7.35 4.95 -2.81
CA GLU A 93 -6.86 4.87 -4.17
C GLU A 93 -5.63 5.76 -4.25
N LEU A 94 -4.49 5.19 -4.61
CA LEU A 94 -3.21 5.88 -4.68
C LEU A 94 -2.61 5.72 -6.07
N ASP A 95 -2.57 6.80 -6.83
CA ASP A 95 -1.81 6.83 -8.08
C ASP A 95 -0.34 7.00 -7.74
N PHE A 96 0.51 6.20 -8.38
CA PHE A 96 1.94 6.20 -8.05
C PHE A 96 2.84 6.13 -9.27
N CYS A 97 4.08 6.56 -9.08
CA CYS A 97 5.20 6.27 -9.96
C CYS A 97 6.17 5.39 -9.18
N PHE A 98 6.44 4.19 -9.68
CA PHE A 98 7.43 3.29 -9.09
C PHE A 98 8.76 3.44 -9.80
N VAL A 99 9.80 3.82 -9.06
CA VAL A 99 11.15 4.02 -9.57
C VAL A 99 12.02 2.83 -9.18
N MET A 100 12.63 2.18 -10.18
CA MET A 100 13.56 1.07 -9.99
C MET A 100 14.81 1.33 -10.82
N GLY A 101 15.85 1.88 -10.19
CA GLY A 101 17.04 2.32 -10.92
C GLY A 101 16.66 3.35 -11.99
N PRO A 102 16.99 3.09 -13.29
CA PRO A 102 16.62 4.00 -14.38
C PRO A 102 15.17 3.85 -14.87
N ASN A 103 14.43 2.85 -14.38
CA ASN A 103 13.09 2.55 -14.84
C ASN A 103 12.04 3.29 -14.01
N GLN A 104 10.96 3.73 -14.66
CA GLN A 104 9.81 4.35 -14.02
C GLN A 104 8.54 3.69 -14.55
N LEU A 105 7.70 3.23 -13.64
CA LEU A 105 6.42 2.60 -13.99
C LEU A 105 5.30 3.27 -13.20
N ARG A 106 4.23 3.65 -13.89
CA ARG A 106 3.05 4.21 -13.24
C ARG A 106 1.99 3.15 -13.08
N GLY A 107 1.28 3.26 -11.98
CA GLY A 107 0.18 2.38 -11.66
C GLY A 107 -0.75 3.00 -10.63
N THR A 108 -1.66 2.19 -10.14
CA THR A 108 -2.59 2.59 -9.08
C THR A 108 -2.66 1.48 -8.04
N ASP A 109 -2.57 1.88 -6.78
CA ASP A 109 -2.83 1.01 -5.62
C ASP A 109 -4.26 1.21 -5.15
N LEU A 110 -4.91 0.12 -4.78
CA LEU A 110 -6.16 0.13 -4.02
C LEU A 110 -5.89 -0.56 -2.69
N PHE A 111 -6.11 0.16 -1.59
CA PHE A 111 -5.95 -0.38 -0.25
C PHE A 111 -7.31 -0.48 0.43
N ASN A 112 -7.51 -1.55 1.18
CA ASN A 112 -8.57 -1.63 2.16
C ASN A 112 -7.95 -1.69 3.55
N LEU A 113 -8.43 -0.84 4.44
CA LEU A 113 -7.95 -0.76 5.82
C LEU A 113 -9.12 -0.97 6.77
N ALA A 114 -8.80 -1.47 7.96
CA ALA A 114 -9.75 -1.58 9.06
C ALA A 114 -9.14 -0.95 10.30
N ARG A 115 -9.99 -0.30 11.12
CA ARG A 115 -9.56 0.24 12.40
C ARG A 115 -9.82 -0.80 13.48
N GLN A 116 -8.74 -1.30 14.07
CA GLN A 116 -8.77 -2.33 15.10
C GLN A 116 -7.93 -1.88 16.29
N ASN A 117 -8.50 -1.90 17.47
CA ASN A 117 -7.79 -1.49 18.71
C ASN A 117 -7.18 -0.09 18.59
N GLY A 118 -7.92 0.83 17.97
CA GLY A 118 -7.47 2.22 17.80
C GLY A 118 -6.42 2.43 16.71
N LYS A 119 -6.07 1.40 15.94
CA LYS A 119 -5.03 1.46 14.90
C LYS A 119 -5.63 1.07 13.55
N TRP A 120 -5.29 1.83 12.52
CA TRP A 120 -5.62 1.45 11.14
C TRP A 120 -4.62 0.44 10.63
N VAL A 121 -5.11 -0.71 10.13
CA VAL A 121 -4.28 -1.75 9.53
C VAL A 121 -4.74 -2.04 8.11
N ILE A 122 -3.79 -2.30 7.23
CA ILE A 122 -4.08 -2.66 5.84
C ILE A 122 -4.49 -4.14 5.83
N ILE A 123 -5.71 -4.42 5.37
CA ILE A 123 -6.24 -5.78 5.31
C ILE A 123 -6.14 -6.38 3.92
N HIS A 124 -6.04 -5.53 2.90
CA HIS A 124 -5.86 -5.96 1.51
C HIS A 124 -5.27 -4.83 0.69
N LYS A 125 -4.43 -5.19 -0.26
CA LYS A 125 -3.91 -4.28 -1.27
C LYS A 125 -4.00 -4.95 -2.63
N SER A 126 -4.47 -4.21 -3.63
CA SER A 126 -4.33 -4.63 -5.02
C SER A 126 -3.72 -3.49 -5.82
N TYR A 127 -3.03 -3.84 -6.90
CA TYR A 127 -2.43 -2.83 -7.77
C TYR A 127 -2.28 -3.35 -9.19
N TRP A 128 -2.12 -2.42 -10.11
CA TRP A 128 -1.73 -2.73 -11.48
C TRP A 128 -0.46 -1.95 -11.85
N LEU A 129 0.31 -2.50 -12.71
CA LEU A 129 1.37 -1.81 -13.44
C LEU A 129 1.88 -2.57 -14.66
#